data_8a016c2084c7121449430a19d83398dd
#
_entry.id   8a016c2084c7121449430a19d83398dd
#
_cell.length_a   1.000
_cell.length_b   1.000
_cell.length_c   1.000
_cell.angle_alpha   90.00
_cell.angle_beta   90.00
_cell.angle_gamma   90.00
#
_symmetry.space_group_name_H-M   'P 1'
#
loop_
_entity.id
_entity.type
_entity.pdbx_description
1 polymer ?
#
loop_
_entity_poly.entity_id
_entity_poly.type
_entity_poly.pdbx_seq_one_letter_code
_entity_poly.pdbx_strand_id
1 'polypeptide(L)'
;MSDRDWSTVTFERRLQMVYHGIIIVAMVILAAHLLEGVLKPLFLAFGLYFVLKPGADWLNNHGFNTLQANGTMLLLLILALSLIGLFAWLQVDAFLSNEQKISELEAAYSSLLVRSESWPIIGDYIQNMDTSQSPTQILGDMGIEIGSASQLASLSGMVFSSLTVLFFLLFIIFEANLLPGRIEAAFPGDSLGRFQNISDKARDGINTYIVVKTGVSIGTGTCAGIICLIFGIELWFVWAVAAIVLNYVPYIGSLIASVPPALLGMLMMNDDPLNLLLFLGLLMGNQQFWGGLVETKWAGEALDLSPVLLLIVVAFSYWLWGVVGMVISVPFTVIIKIVLDTVEQTRPLAVLMSERSPDLQKVWNDALRDGRLDDWEFTRLLELQRNLEIDEQEMNVAAGRAAIVSALERGSLSPIEREFVIRYAKNTSLRNKATELLVPGALSPASIELMESLLDAKQEEE
;
A
#
# COMPACT_ATOMS: atom_id res chain seq x y z
N MET A 1 -7.66 -8.17 35.85
CA MET A 1 -8.86 -8.98 35.49
C MET A 1 -8.34 -10.20 34.76
N SER A 2 -8.43 -11.37 35.42
CA SER A 2 -7.67 -12.59 35.19
C SER A 2 -7.79 -13.15 33.76
N ASP A 3 -6.67 -13.74 33.35
CA ASP A 3 -6.54 -14.65 32.21
C ASP A 3 -7.74 -15.58 32.09
N ARG A 4 -8.66 -15.29 31.20
CA ARG A 4 -9.63 -16.28 30.75
C ARG A 4 -8.89 -17.23 29.82
N ASP A 5 -8.46 -18.32 30.41
CA ASP A 5 -7.88 -19.45 29.72
C ASP A 5 -8.78 -19.88 28.55
N TRP A 6 -8.36 -19.60 27.33
CA TRP A 6 -9.07 -19.96 26.10
C TRP A 6 -9.26 -21.47 25.94
N SER A 7 -8.52 -22.27 26.71
CA SER A 7 -8.62 -23.72 26.75
C SER A 7 -9.94 -24.20 27.35
N THR A 8 -10.61 -23.37 28.17
CA THR A 8 -11.86 -23.73 28.88
C THR A 8 -13.13 -23.37 28.11
N VAL A 9 -13.01 -22.70 26.94
CA VAL A 9 -14.16 -22.36 26.11
C VAL A 9 -14.64 -23.61 25.39
N THR A 10 -15.87 -24.06 25.68
CA THR A 10 -16.47 -25.23 25.01
C THR A 10 -16.51 -25.03 23.49
N PHE A 11 -16.39 -26.12 22.73
CA PHE A 11 -16.43 -26.12 21.26
C PHE A 11 -17.66 -25.36 20.73
N GLU A 12 -18.83 -25.52 21.37
CA GLU A 12 -20.07 -24.81 20.99
C GLU A 12 -19.93 -23.27 21.09
N ARG A 13 -19.29 -22.77 22.16
CA ARG A 13 -19.06 -21.33 22.30
C ARG A 13 -18.10 -20.78 21.25
N ARG A 14 -17.07 -21.54 20.88
CA ARG A 14 -16.16 -21.17 19.80
C ARG A 14 -16.89 -21.11 18.47
N LEU A 15 -17.73 -22.10 18.19
CA LEU A 15 -18.54 -22.13 16.97
C LEU A 15 -19.53 -20.96 16.92
N GLN A 16 -20.18 -20.63 18.03
CA GLN A 16 -21.08 -19.48 18.14
C GLN A 16 -20.33 -18.15 17.91
N MET A 17 -19.13 -17.98 18.47
CA MET A 17 -18.33 -16.77 18.24
C MET A 17 -17.94 -16.62 16.77
N VAL A 18 -17.52 -17.68 16.10
CA VAL A 18 -17.19 -17.67 14.66
C VAL A 18 -18.45 -17.33 13.83
N TYR A 19 -19.58 -17.96 14.14
CA TYR A 19 -20.84 -17.70 13.45
C TYR A 19 -21.27 -16.22 13.57
N HIS A 20 -21.28 -15.66 14.79
CA HIS A 20 -21.58 -14.25 15.00
C HIS A 20 -20.58 -13.34 14.30
N GLY A 21 -19.29 -13.69 14.32
CA GLY A 21 -18.26 -12.95 13.60
C GLY A 21 -18.51 -12.89 12.09
N ILE A 22 -18.84 -14.03 11.48
CA ILE A 22 -19.19 -14.08 10.04
C ILE A 22 -20.42 -13.23 9.73
N ILE A 23 -21.47 -13.30 10.55
CA ILE A 23 -22.68 -12.48 10.36
C ILE A 23 -22.34 -10.98 10.46
N ILE A 24 -21.56 -10.57 11.46
CA ILE A 24 -21.17 -9.16 11.62
C ILE A 24 -20.39 -8.69 10.39
N VAL A 25 -19.42 -9.46 9.93
CA VAL A 25 -18.64 -9.14 8.72
C VAL A 25 -19.54 -9.03 7.49
N ALA A 26 -20.47 -10.00 7.30
CA ALA A 26 -21.41 -9.96 6.19
C ALA A 26 -22.34 -8.73 6.25
N MET A 27 -22.82 -8.36 7.44
CA MET A 27 -23.63 -7.15 7.62
C MET A 27 -22.84 -5.86 7.35
N VAL A 28 -21.57 -5.80 7.77
CA VAL A 28 -20.69 -4.64 7.50
C VAL A 28 -20.45 -4.50 5.99
N ILE A 29 -20.18 -5.60 5.29
CA ILE A 29 -19.99 -5.60 3.82
C ILE A 29 -21.28 -5.16 3.12
N LEU A 30 -22.44 -5.69 3.52
CA LEU A 30 -23.74 -5.30 2.98
C LEU A 30 -24.02 -3.81 3.22
N ALA A 31 -23.78 -3.32 4.42
CA ALA A 31 -23.93 -1.89 4.76
C ALA A 31 -22.97 -1.02 3.93
N ALA A 32 -21.72 -1.45 3.76
CA ALA A 32 -20.74 -0.75 2.93
C ALA A 32 -21.16 -0.68 1.45
N HIS A 33 -21.79 -1.74 0.94
CA HIS A 33 -22.33 -1.76 -0.42
C HIS A 33 -23.57 -0.85 -0.55
N LEU A 34 -24.52 -0.94 0.39
CA LEU A 34 -25.75 -0.12 0.37
C LEU A 34 -25.46 1.39 0.55
N LEU A 35 -24.42 1.73 1.31
CA LEU A 35 -24.00 3.12 1.59
C LEU A 35 -22.93 3.62 0.63
N GLU A 36 -22.69 2.94 -0.50
CA GLU A 36 -21.62 3.30 -1.43
C GLU A 36 -21.67 4.75 -1.91
N GLY A 37 -22.87 5.31 -2.12
CA GLY A 37 -23.06 6.71 -2.54
C GLY A 37 -22.51 7.74 -1.55
N VAL A 38 -22.36 7.39 -0.27
CA VAL A 38 -21.79 8.25 0.76
C VAL A 38 -20.35 7.84 1.09
N LEU A 39 -20.10 6.54 1.19
CA LEU A 39 -18.79 6.03 1.62
C LEU A 39 -17.71 6.23 0.57
N LYS A 40 -18.02 6.05 -0.72
CA LYS A 40 -17.04 6.31 -1.81
C LYS A 40 -16.46 7.72 -1.75
N PRO A 41 -17.27 8.81 -1.81
CA PRO A 41 -16.72 10.16 -1.73
C PRO A 41 -16.06 10.48 -0.38
N LEU A 42 -16.55 9.92 0.72
CA LEU A 42 -15.92 10.08 2.04
C LEU A 42 -14.51 9.48 2.09
N PHE A 43 -14.33 8.25 1.63
CA PHE A 43 -13.01 7.61 1.61
C PHE A 43 -12.06 8.24 0.59
N LEU A 44 -12.56 8.69 -0.57
CA LEU A 44 -11.76 9.49 -1.50
C LEU A 44 -11.27 10.79 -0.85
N ALA A 45 -12.16 11.50 -0.15
CA ALA A 45 -11.79 12.72 0.58
C ALA A 45 -10.74 12.43 1.66
N PHE A 46 -10.86 11.29 2.36
CA PHE A 46 -9.88 10.84 3.34
C PHE A 46 -8.51 10.56 2.70
N GLY A 47 -8.48 9.87 1.56
CA GLY A 47 -7.25 9.66 0.78
C GLY A 47 -6.62 10.97 0.33
N LEU A 48 -7.42 11.91 -0.22
CA LEU A 48 -6.95 13.24 -0.63
C LEU A 48 -6.41 14.05 0.55
N TYR A 49 -7.03 13.95 1.73
CA TYR A 49 -6.51 14.59 2.94
C TYR A 49 -5.07 14.17 3.24
N PHE A 50 -4.76 12.87 3.16
CA PHE A 50 -3.40 12.39 3.37
C PHE A 50 -2.43 12.82 2.26
N VAL A 51 -2.89 12.92 1.01
CA VAL A 51 -2.07 13.47 -0.10
C VAL A 51 -1.72 14.94 0.13
N LEU A 52 -2.66 15.72 0.67
CA LEU A 52 -2.46 17.16 0.93
C LEU A 52 -1.67 17.44 2.22
N LYS A 53 -1.73 16.52 3.18
CA LYS A 53 -1.16 16.69 4.53
C LYS A 53 0.33 17.05 4.54
N PRO A 54 1.23 16.38 3.80
CA PRO A 54 2.65 16.74 3.78
C PRO A 54 2.89 18.18 3.31
N GLY A 55 2.16 18.63 2.28
CA GLY A 55 2.25 20.00 1.79
C GLY A 55 1.69 21.02 2.79
N ALA A 56 0.58 20.69 3.46
CA ALA A 56 0.01 21.54 4.51
C ALA A 56 0.96 21.68 5.72
N ASP A 57 1.58 20.57 6.13
CA ASP A 57 2.55 20.59 7.23
C ASP A 57 3.82 21.38 6.86
N TRP A 58 4.28 21.27 5.60
CA TRP A 58 5.38 22.10 5.10
C TRP A 58 5.04 23.60 5.16
N LEU A 59 3.83 24.00 4.74
CA LEU A 59 3.35 25.40 4.85
C LEU A 59 3.26 25.86 6.30
N ASN A 60 2.74 25.02 7.21
CA ASN A 60 2.69 25.32 8.64
C ASN A 60 4.09 25.62 9.21
N ASN A 61 5.10 24.83 8.83
CA ASN A 61 6.48 25.03 9.26
C ASN A 61 7.12 26.31 8.69
N HIS A 62 6.52 26.90 7.64
CA HIS A 62 6.96 28.17 7.03
C HIS A 62 6.12 29.38 7.48
N GLY A 63 5.35 29.24 8.56
CA GLY A 63 4.65 30.36 9.22
C GLY A 63 3.20 30.57 8.83
N PHE A 64 2.61 29.69 8.01
CA PHE A 64 1.18 29.70 7.76
C PHE A 64 0.44 29.09 8.96
N ASN A 65 -0.71 29.64 9.31
CA ASN A 65 -1.56 28.96 10.28
C ASN A 65 -2.26 27.74 9.62
N THR A 66 -2.75 26.81 10.45
CA THR A 66 -3.32 25.53 9.97
C THR A 66 -4.47 25.72 8.98
N LEU A 67 -5.31 26.73 9.16
CA LEU A 67 -6.42 27.03 8.25
C LEU A 67 -5.91 27.54 6.91
N GLN A 68 -4.93 28.44 6.93
CA GLN A 68 -4.31 28.99 5.71
C GLN A 68 -3.56 27.91 4.94
N ALA A 69 -2.78 27.06 5.62
CA ALA A 69 -2.04 25.98 5.00
C ALA A 69 -2.98 24.98 4.28
N ASN A 70 -4.00 24.49 4.98
CA ASN A 70 -4.96 23.57 4.40
C ASN A 70 -5.80 24.23 3.28
N GLY A 71 -6.21 25.49 3.44
CA GLY A 71 -6.94 26.25 2.44
C GLY A 71 -6.10 26.46 1.16
N THR A 72 -4.82 26.78 1.31
CA THR A 72 -3.88 26.92 0.18
C THR A 72 -3.70 25.59 -0.56
N MET A 73 -3.51 24.48 0.18
CA MET A 73 -3.37 23.15 -0.43
C MET A 73 -4.64 22.72 -1.15
N LEU A 74 -5.81 22.99 -0.58
CA LEU A 74 -7.10 22.73 -1.24
C LEU A 74 -7.25 23.52 -2.54
N LEU A 75 -6.92 24.82 -2.51
CA LEU A 75 -6.97 25.68 -3.69
C LEU A 75 -5.98 25.21 -4.76
N LEU A 76 -4.77 24.82 -4.38
CA LEU A 76 -3.79 24.24 -5.30
C LEU A 76 -4.28 22.92 -5.91
N LEU A 77 -4.94 22.06 -5.13
CA LEU A 77 -5.53 20.82 -5.63
C LEU A 77 -6.61 21.13 -6.68
N ILE A 78 -7.55 22.02 -6.39
CA ILE A 78 -8.62 22.40 -7.32
C ILE A 78 -8.02 22.98 -8.60
N LEU A 79 -7.04 23.88 -8.47
CA LEU A 79 -6.36 24.48 -9.62
C LEU A 79 -5.64 23.42 -10.46
N ALA A 80 -4.89 22.52 -9.83
CA ALA A 80 -4.18 21.43 -10.51
C ALA A 80 -5.16 20.52 -11.27
N LEU A 81 -6.23 20.06 -10.59
CA LEU A 81 -7.23 19.21 -11.23
C LEU A 81 -7.95 19.93 -12.39
N SER A 82 -8.24 21.22 -12.24
CA SER A 82 -8.86 22.03 -13.29
C SER A 82 -7.94 22.19 -14.51
N LEU A 83 -6.63 22.44 -14.29
CA LEU A 83 -5.65 22.57 -15.36
C LEU A 83 -5.42 21.21 -16.06
N ILE A 84 -5.30 20.14 -15.29
CA ILE A 84 -5.18 18.78 -15.84
C ILE A 84 -6.40 18.43 -16.69
N GLY A 85 -7.60 18.66 -16.17
CA GLY A 85 -8.84 18.39 -16.88
C GLY A 85 -9.00 19.23 -18.15
N LEU A 86 -8.68 20.52 -18.08
CA LEU A 86 -8.71 21.41 -19.24
C LEU A 86 -7.73 20.96 -20.32
N PHE A 87 -6.49 20.63 -19.95
CA PHE A 87 -5.50 20.22 -20.92
C PHE A 87 -5.82 18.86 -21.55
N ALA A 88 -6.30 17.90 -20.74
CA ALA A 88 -6.78 16.62 -21.23
C ALA A 88 -7.96 16.81 -22.21
N TRP A 89 -8.91 17.67 -21.84
CA TRP A 89 -10.04 18.00 -22.72
C TRP A 89 -9.58 18.60 -24.06
N LEU A 90 -8.68 19.58 -24.04
CA LEU A 90 -8.14 20.18 -25.26
C LEU A 90 -7.43 19.16 -26.16
N GLN A 91 -6.71 18.20 -25.59
CA GLN A 91 -6.08 17.13 -26.37
C GLN A 91 -7.12 16.18 -26.99
N VAL A 92 -8.12 15.77 -26.20
CA VAL A 92 -9.19 14.88 -26.68
C VAL A 92 -10.00 15.58 -27.78
N ASP A 93 -10.40 16.84 -27.57
CA ASP A 93 -11.14 17.63 -28.56
C ASP A 93 -10.36 17.81 -29.86
N ALA A 94 -9.07 18.16 -29.77
CA ALA A 94 -8.19 18.30 -30.93
C ALA A 94 -7.99 16.98 -31.69
N PHE A 95 -7.95 15.84 -30.99
CA PHE A 95 -7.85 14.53 -31.62
C PHE A 95 -9.15 14.14 -32.32
N LEU A 96 -10.29 14.29 -31.64
CA LEU A 96 -11.60 13.89 -32.14
C LEU A 96 -12.13 14.80 -33.27
N SER A 97 -11.73 16.06 -33.28
CA SER A 97 -12.09 17.01 -34.35
C SER A 97 -11.25 16.82 -35.62
N ASN A 98 -10.21 16.01 -35.59
CA ASN A 98 -9.33 15.73 -36.71
C ASN A 98 -9.80 14.47 -37.49
N GLU A 99 -10.71 14.65 -38.44
CA GLU A 99 -11.25 13.56 -39.27
C GLU A 99 -10.18 12.72 -39.98
N GLN A 100 -9.06 13.36 -40.37
CA GLN A 100 -7.96 12.65 -41.03
C GLN A 100 -7.29 11.66 -40.05
N LYS A 101 -7.00 12.07 -38.81
CA LYS A 101 -6.40 11.20 -37.79
C LYS A 101 -7.34 10.03 -37.44
N ILE A 102 -8.63 10.30 -37.35
CA ILE A 102 -9.63 9.26 -37.08
C ILE A 102 -9.66 8.25 -38.24
N SER A 103 -9.69 8.71 -39.49
CA SER A 103 -9.68 7.82 -40.67
C SER A 103 -8.37 7.01 -40.78
N GLU A 104 -7.22 7.60 -40.46
CA GLU A 104 -5.93 6.90 -40.40
C GLU A 104 -5.93 5.81 -39.30
N LEU A 105 -6.49 6.09 -38.11
CA LEU A 105 -6.63 5.13 -37.05
C LEU A 105 -7.56 3.97 -37.40
N GLU A 106 -8.71 4.26 -38.06
CA GLU A 106 -9.64 3.23 -38.52
C GLU A 106 -9.03 2.34 -39.63
N ALA A 107 -8.25 2.94 -40.53
CA ALA A 107 -7.52 2.19 -41.56
C ALA A 107 -6.42 1.32 -40.94
N ALA A 108 -5.66 1.83 -39.95
CA ALA A 108 -4.65 1.07 -39.23
C ALA A 108 -5.27 -0.08 -38.40
N TYR A 109 -6.39 0.17 -37.74
CA TYR A 109 -7.14 -0.85 -37.02
C TYR A 109 -7.63 -1.99 -37.93
N SER A 110 -8.24 -1.66 -39.04
CA SER A 110 -8.70 -2.66 -40.02
C SER A 110 -7.54 -3.48 -40.62
N SER A 111 -6.40 -2.83 -40.92
CA SER A 111 -5.20 -3.52 -41.41
C SER A 111 -4.61 -4.48 -40.36
N LEU A 112 -4.66 -4.10 -39.10
CA LEU A 112 -4.16 -4.90 -37.98
C LEU A 112 -5.07 -6.11 -37.73
N LEU A 113 -6.39 -5.96 -37.83
CA LEU A 113 -7.34 -7.07 -37.72
C LEU A 113 -7.08 -8.12 -38.84
N VAL A 114 -6.97 -7.70 -40.08
CA VAL A 114 -6.68 -8.59 -41.20
C VAL A 114 -5.36 -9.33 -41.00
N ARG A 115 -4.34 -8.64 -40.52
CA ARG A 115 -3.02 -9.25 -40.25
C ARG A 115 -3.03 -10.23 -39.07
N SER A 116 -3.80 -9.90 -38.02
CA SER A 116 -3.90 -10.73 -36.82
C SER A 116 -4.71 -12.01 -37.03
N GLU A 117 -5.56 -12.11 -38.03
CA GLU A 117 -6.22 -13.36 -38.44
C GLU A 117 -5.23 -14.47 -38.80
N SER A 118 -4.01 -14.09 -39.21
CA SER A 118 -2.94 -15.03 -39.54
C SER A 118 -2.10 -15.48 -38.37
N TRP A 119 -2.35 -14.97 -37.15
CA TRP A 119 -1.56 -15.31 -35.97
C TRP A 119 -1.97 -16.66 -35.35
N PRO A 120 -1.03 -17.56 -35.03
CA PRO A 120 -1.34 -18.94 -34.67
C PRO A 120 -2.15 -19.14 -33.37
N ILE A 121 -2.17 -18.13 -32.48
CA ILE A 121 -2.80 -18.23 -31.15
C ILE A 121 -4.08 -17.40 -31.07
N ILE A 122 -4.13 -16.28 -31.77
CA ILE A 122 -5.20 -15.26 -31.64
C ILE A 122 -6.10 -15.23 -32.88
N GLY A 123 -5.64 -15.76 -34.02
CA GLY A 123 -6.36 -15.71 -35.28
C GLY A 123 -7.77 -16.33 -35.21
N ASP A 124 -7.91 -17.51 -34.64
CA ASP A 124 -9.22 -18.17 -34.46
C ASP A 124 -10.16 -17.38 -33.56
N TYR A 125 -9.61 -16.67 -32.56
CA TYR A 125 -10.39 -15.86 -31.64
C TYR A 125 -10.89 -14.58 -32.34
N ILE A 126 -10.02 -13.94 -33.14
CA ILE A 126 -10.37 -12.70 -33.88
C ILE A 126 -11.38 -12.98 -34.97
N GLN A 127 -11.27 -14.10 -35.69
CA GLN A 127 -12.25 -14.51 -36.70
C GLN A 127 -13.65 -14.71 -36.12
N ASN A 128 -13.76 -15.06 -34.86
CA ASN A 128 -15.03 -15.24 -34.16
C ASN A 128 -15.51 -13.96 -33.41
N MET A 129 -14.71 -12.90 -33.38
CA MET A 129 -15.13 -11.61 -32.87
C MET A 129 -15.95 -10.85 -33.93
N ASP A 130 -16.92 -10.10 -33.46
CA ASP A 130 -17.64 -9.15 -34.33
C ASP A 130 -16.72 -7.96 -34.67
N THR A 131 -15.93 -8.12 -35.75
CA THR A 131 -14.97 -7.13 -36.21
C THR A 131 -15.64 -6.01 -37.03
N SER A 132 -16.98 -5.98 -37.09
CA SER A 132 -17.74 -4.95 -37.79
C SER A 132 -17.79 -3.61 -37.03
N GLN A 133 -17.44 -3.62 -35.74
CA GLN A 133 -17.42 -2.40 -34.94
C GLN A 133 -16.15 -1.58 -35.20
N SER A 134 -16.35 -0.29 -35.55
CA SER A 134 -15.23 0.65 -35.61
C SER A 134 -14.69 1.02 -34.25
N PRO A 135 -13.42 1.46 -34.10
CA PRO A 135 -12.88 1.95 -32.82
C PRO A 135 -13.77 3.03 -32.20
N THR A 136 -14.40 3.88 -33.00
CA THR A 136 -15.33 4.93 -32.57
C THR A 136 -16.63 4.35 -31.98
N GLN A 137 -17.13 3.24 -32.52
CA GLN A 137 -18.29 2.52 -31.96
C GLN A 137 -17.94 1.82 -30.65
N ILE A 138 -16.76 1.18 -30.55
CA ILE A 138 -16.28 0.56 -29.32
C ILE A 138 -16.17 1.61 -28.20
N LEU A 139 -15.64 2.79 -28.49
CA LEU A 139 -15.60 3.91 -27.55
C LEU A 139 -17.00 4.36 -27.12
N GLY A 140 -17.96 4.39 -28.07
CA GLY A 140 -19.37 4.69 -27.79
C GLY A 140 -20.01 3.66 -26.85
N ASP A 141 -19.78 2.36 -27.09
CA ASP A 141 -20.28 1.26 -26.25
C ASP A 141 -19.66 1.27 -24.85
N MET A 142 -18.44 1.77 -24.72
CA MET A 142 -17.78 2.04 -23.41
C MET A 142 -18.34 3.29 -22.71
N GLY A 143 -19.35 3.96 -23.27
CA GLY A 143 -19.96 5.16 -22.72
C GLY A 143 -19.20 6.45 -23.00
N ILE A 144 -18.23 6.42 -23.94
CA ILE A 144 -17.49 7.58 -24.43
C ILE A 144 -18.20 8.05 -25.72
N GLU A 145 -19.41 8.58 -25.54
CA GLU A 145 -20.15 9.17 -26.68
C GLU A 145 -19.52 10.51 -27.08
N ILE A 146 -19.03 10.56 -28.32
CA ILE A 146 -18.37 11.72 -28.89
C ILE A 146 -19.42 12.70 -29.42
N GLY A 147 -19.54 13.89 -28.86
CA GLY A 147 -20.28 15.00 -29.41
C GLY A 147 -21.78 15.10 -29.10
N SER A 148 -22.30 14.44 -28.09
CA SER A 148 -23.74 14.42 -27.77
C SER A 148 -24.11 15.23 -26.50
N ALA A 149 -25.41 15.55 -26.37
CA ALA A 149 -25.98 16.19 -25.16
C ALA A 149 -25.80 15.31 -23.89
N SER A 150 -25.55 14.01 -24.04
CA SER A 150 -25.21 13.07 -22.95
C SER A 150 -23.89 13.42 -22.27
N GLN A 151 -22.92 14.02 -22.98
CA GLN A 151 -21.68 14.50 -22.39
C GLN A 151 -21.92 15.60 -21.34
N LEU A 152 -22.84 16.51 -21.57
CA LEU A 152 -23.23 17.54 -20.58
C LEU A 152 -23.86 16.92 -19.34
N ALA A 153 -24.63 15.86 -19.50
CA ALA A 153 -25.23 15.13 -18.38
C ALA A 153 -24.16 14.33 -17.59
N SER A 154 -23.22 13.67 -18.28
CA SER A 154 -22.12 12.95 -17.62
C SER A 154 -21.15 13.91 -16.91
N LEU A 155 -20.83 15.06 -17.52
CA LEU A 155 -20.02 16.10 -16.89
C LEU A 155 -20.72 16.68 -15.65
N SER A 156 -22.04 16.89 -15.67
CA SER A 156 -22.78 17.35 -14.49
C SER A 156 -22.70 16.34 -13.35
N GLY A 157 -22.82 15.03 -13.61
CA GLY A 157 -22.66 13.96 -12.63
C GLY A 157 -21.24 13.93 -12.03
N MET A 158 -20.21 14.09 -12.86
CA MET A 158 -18.82 14.18 -12.39
C MET A 158 -18.60 15.42 -11.50
N VAL A 159 -19.14 16.57 -11.85
CA VAL A 159 -19.07 17.80 -11.05
C VAL A 159 -19.73 17.59 -9.69
N PHE A 160 -20.95 17.03 -9.65
CA PHE A 160 -21.65 16.76 -8.38
C PHE A 160 -20.87 15.78 -7.50
N SER A 161 -20.31 14.72 -8.08
CA SER A 161 -19.48 13.76 -7.34
C SER A 161 -18.22 14.44 -6.79
N SER A 162 -17.57 15.28 -7.57
CA SER A 162 -16.37 16.03 -7.15
C SER A 162 -16.70 17.03 -6.04
N LEU A 163 -17.83 17.74 -6.12
CA LEU A 163 -18.29 18.64 -5.07
C LEU A 163 -18.57 17.90 -3.76
N THR A 164 -19.12 16.70 -3.84
CA THR A 164 -19.35 15.85 -2.64
C THR A 164 -18.04 15.44 -1.99
N VAL A 165 -17.04 15.05 -2.78
CA VAL A 165 -15.69 14.72 -2.27
C VAL A 165 -15.05 15.96 -1.62
N LEU A 166 -15.11 17.13 -2.26
CA LEU A 166 -14.59 18.38 -1.72
C LEU A 166 -15.30 18.80 -0.43
N PHE A 167 -16.60 18.59 -0.35
CA PHE A 167 -17.38 18.83 0.86
C PHE A 167 -16.88 17.95 2.01
N PHE A 168 -16.77 16.64 1.82
CA PHE A 168 -16.20 15.75 2.84
C PHE A 168 -14.77 16.11 3.19
N LEU A 169 -13.94 16.46 2.21
CA LEU A 169 -12.55 16.87 2.44
C LEU A 169 -12.46 18.11 3.35
N LEU A 170 -13.31 19.11 3.12
CA LEU A 170 -13.41 20.28 4.00
C LEU A 170 -13.75 19.88 5.44
N PHE A 171 -14.77 19.02 5.63
CA PHE A 171 -15.14 18.58 6.97
C PHE A 171 -14.03 17.78 7.64
N ILE A 172 -13.34 16.89 6.90
CA ILE A 172 -12.20 16.13 7.43
C ILE A 172 -11.07 17.08 7.87
N ILE A 173 -10.75 18.11 7.08
CA ILE A 173 -9.74 19.11 7.43
C ILE A 173 -10.10 19.84 8.73
N PHE A 174 -11.37 20.24 8.91
CA PHE A 174 -11.82 20.90 10.13
C PHE A 174 -11.82 19.95 11.34
N GLU A 175 -12.30 18.73 11.15
CA GLU A 175 -12.43 17.73 12.22
C GLU A 175 -11.07 17.20 12.68
N ALA A 176 -10.11 17.01 11.76
CA ALA A 176 -8.78 16.48 12.05
C ALA A 176 -8.01 17.27 13.12
N ASN A 177 -8.28 18.57 13.24
CA ASN A 177 -7.66 19.44 14.27
C ASN A 177 -8.32 19.31 15.64
N LEU A 178 -9.60 18.92 15.70
CA LEU A 178 -10.38 18.82 16.94
C LEU A 178 -10.36 17.40 17.54
N LEU A 179 -10.14 16.41 16.68
CA LEU A 179 -10.22 15.00 17.03
C LEU A 179 -9.23 14.59 18.15
N PRO A 180 -7.93 15.00 18.16
CA PRO A 180 -7.00 14.62 19.22
C PRO A 180 -7.48 15.01 20.63
N GLY A 181 -7.94 16.25 20.81
CA GLY A 181 -8.44 16.70 22.10
C GLY A 181 -9.73 16.00 22.56
N ARG A 182 -10.60 15.61 21.62
CA ARG A 182 -11.81 14.82 21.95
C ARG A 182 -11.47 13.39 22.36
N ILE A 183 -10.47 12.79 21.71
CA ILE A 183 -10.00 11.43 22.05
C ILE A 183 -9.39 11.44 23.45
N GLU A 184 -8.55 12.43 23.76
CA GLU A 184 -7.95 12.59 25.08
C GLU A 184 -9.02 12.75 26.18
N ALA A 185 -10.07 13.53 25.91
CA ALA A 185 -11.19 13.69 26.82
C ALA A 185 -12.06 12.42 26.96
N ALA A 186 -12.18 11.62 25.92
CA ALA A 186 -13.02 10.41 25.90
C ALA A 186 -12.35 9.19 26.53
N PHE A 187 -11.02 9.07 26.45
CA PHE A 187 -10.26 7.90 26.89
C PHE A 187 -9.17 8.29 27.90
N PRO A 188 -9.50 8.61 29.16
CA PRO A 188 -8.51 8.96 30.16
C PRO A 188 -7.70 7.74 30.62
N GLY A 189 -6.40 7.95 30.92
CA GLY A 189 -5.50 6.92 31.48
C GLY A 189 -4.86 5.99 30.44
N ASP A 190 -4.59 4.75 30.81
CA ASP A 190 -3.82 3.77 30.01
C ASP A 190 -4.45 3.47 28.64
N SER A 191 -5.77 3.63 28.53
CA SER A 191 -6.50 3.47 27.26
C SER A 191 -6.09 4.50 26.22
N LEU A 192 -5.77 5.74 26.65
CA LEU A 192 -5.30 6.83 25.79
C LEU A 192 -3.95 6.48 25.14
N GLY A 193 -3.00 5.97 25.92
CA GLY A 193 -1.67 5.61 25.41
C GLY A 193 -1.74 4.52 24.33
N ARG A 194 -2.60 3.51 24.51
CA ARG A 194 -2.82 2.48 23.48
C ARG A 194 -3.45 3.07 22.21
N PHE A 195 -4.46 3.93 22.36
CA PHE A 195 -5.14 4.55 21.23
C PHE A 195 -4.18 5.49 20.47
N GLN A 196 -3.40 6.30 21.17
CA GLN A 196 -2.41 7.18 20.56
C GLN A 196 -1.36 6.37 19.77
N ASN A 197 -0.84 5.29 20.34
CA ASN A 197 0.13 4.41 19.65
C ASN A 197 -0.44 3.81 18.37
N ILE A 198 -1.72 3.33 18.38
CA ILE A 198 -2.40 2.85 17.17
C ILE A 198 -2.53 3.97 16.14
N SER A 199 -3.01 5.13 16.59
CA SER A 199 -3.25 6.28 15.71
C SER A 199 -1.96 6.80 15.07
N ASP A 200 -0.86 6.88 15.83
CA ASP A 200 0.43 7.34 15.33
C ASP A 200 1.02 6.35 14.34
N LYS A 201 1.05 5.05 14.66
CA LYS A 201 1.48 4.01 13.71
C LYS A 201 0.65 3.99 12.43
N ALA A 202 -0.68 4.12 12.54
CA ALA A 202 -1.56 4.17 11.37
C ALA A 202 -1.28 5.42 10.53
N ARG A 203 -1.11 6.59 11.18
CA ARG A 203 -0.77 7.83 10.50
C ARG A 203 0.55 7.71 9.74
N ASP A 204 1.60 7.22 10.40
CA ASP A 204 2.93 7.11 9.80
C ASP A 204 2.94 6.11 8.65
N GLY A 205 2.31 4.95 8.82
CA GLY A 205 2.17 3.94 7.77
C GLY A 205 1.41 4.46 6.55
N ILE A 206 0.25 5.10 6.76
CA ILE A 206 -0.54 5.66 5.68
C ILE A 206 0.20 6.82 5.00
N ASN A 207 0.80 7.73 5.79
CA ASN A 207 1.52 8.87 5.24
C ASN A 207 2.70 8.41 4.38
N THR A 208 3.50 7.47 4.87
CA THR A 208 4.61 6.89 4.11
C THR A 208 4.12 6.25 2.82
N TYR A 209 3.07 5.42 2.88
CA TYR A 209 2.47 4.82 1.69
C TYR A 209 2.01 5.87 0.67
N ILE A 210 1.23 6.86 1.11
CA ILE A 210 0.67 7.89 0.22
C ILE A 210 1.79 8.72 -0.42
N VAL A 211 2.79 9.14 0.34
CA VAL A 211 3.92 9.93 -0.18
C VAL A 211 4.72 9.14 -1.22
N VAL A 212 5.08 7.90 -0.89
CA VAL A 212 5.83 7.03 -1.81
C VAL A 212 5.00 6.76 -3.06
N LYS A 213 3.74 6.34 -2.89
CA LYS A 213 2.86 5.99 -4.02
C LYS A 213 2.58 7.19 -4.93
N THR A 214 2.36 8.38 -4.35
CA THR A 214 2.19 9.62 -5.12
C THR A 214 3.45 9.96 -5.91
N GLY A 215 4.63 9.90 -5.28
CA GLY A 215 5.90 10.18 -5.94
C GLY A 215 6.18 9.21 -7.10
N VAL A 216 6.02 7.92 -6.86
CA VAL A 216 6.17 6.87 -7.87
C VAL A 216 5.16 7.03 -9.01
N SER A 217 3.89 7.32 -8.69
CA SER A 217 2.84 7.52 -9.70
C SER A 217 3.11 8.72 -10.59
N ILE A 218 3.52 9.85 -10.01
CA ILE A 218 3.90 11.04 -10.79
C ILE A 218 5.10 10.72 -11.68
N GLY A 219 6.12 10.04 -11.15
CA GLY A 219 7.30 9.62 -11.92
C GLY A 219 6.92 8.70 -13.08
N THR A 220 6.16 7.64 -12.80
CA THR A 220 5.70 6.67 -13.80
C THR A 220 4.91 7.34 -14.93
N GLY A 221 3.90 8.17 -14.56
CA GLY A 221 3.04 8.81 -15.53
C GLY A 221 3.74 9.90 -16.34
N THR A 222 4.60 10.70 -15.69
CA THR A 222 5.40 11.72 -16.40
C THR A 222 6.34 11.07 -17.43
N CYS A 223 7.07 10.02 -17.02
CA CYS A 223 7.94 9.29 -17.94
C CYS A 223 7.15 8.62 -19.07
N ALA A 224 6.00 7.99 -18.77
CA ALA A 224 5.13 7.41 -19.79
C ALA A 224 4.64 8.46 -20.79
N GLY A 225 4.21 9.64 -20.31
CA GLY A 225 3.82 10.76 -21.17
C GLY A 225 4.97 11.27 -22.05
N ILE A 226 6.16 11.42 -21.49
CA ILE A 226 7.36 11.82 -22.26
C ILE A 226 7.70 10.77 -23.33
N ILE A 227 7.65 9.48 -23.00
CA ILE A 227 7.85 8.39 -23.98
C ILE A 227 6.81 8.50 -25.09
N CYS A 228 5.53 8.62 -24.77
CA CYS A 228 4.48 8.79 -25.76
C CYS A 228 4.72 10.03 -26.64
N LEU A 229 5.12 11.16 -26.05
CA LEU A 229 5.41 12.40 -26.77
C LEU A 229 6.59 12.25 -27.75
N ILE A 230 7.69 11.61 -27.33
CA ILE A 230 8.88 11.39 -28.16
C ILE A 230 8.55 10.52 -29.38
N PHE A 231 7.72 9.50 -29.19
CA PHE A 231 7.31 8.59 -30.28
C PHE A 231 6.08 9.09 -31.06
N GLY A 232 5.60 10.31 -30.77
CA GLY A 232 4.47 10.90 -31.49
C GLY A 232 3.13 10.23 -31.23
N ILE A 233 2.97 9.50 -30.10
CA ILE A 233 1.71 8.85 -29.74
C ILE A 233 0.69 9.92 -29.35
N GLU A 234 -0.46 9.86 -30.00
CA GLU A 234 -1.58 10.78 -29.75
C GLU A 234 -2.08 10.64 -28.29
N LEU A 235 -2.65 11.73 -27.78
CA LEU A 235 -3.19 11.79 -26.39
C LEU A 235 -2.14 11.51 -25.31
N TRP A 236 -0.87 11.80 -25.57
CA TRP A 236 0.24 11.51 -24.67
C TRP A 236 0.02 12.01 -23.22
N PHE A 237 -0.60 13.19 -23.05
CA PHE A 237 -0.90 13.74 -21.74
C PHE A 237 -2.04 12.98 -21.04
N VAL A 238 -3.05 12.56 -21.79
CA VAL A 238 -4.15 11.73 -21.25
C VAL A 238 -3.60 10.42 -20.72
N TRP A 239 -2.69 9.78 -21.47
CA TRP A 239 -2.02 8.54 -21.02
C TRP A 239 -1.11 8.78 -19.83
N ALA A 240 -0.43 9.93 -19.75
CA ALA A 240 0.37 10.32 -18.59
C ALA A 240 -0.52 10.42 -17.33
N VAL A 241 -1.64 11.15 -17.41
CA VAL A 241 -2.58 11.31 -16.30
C VAL A 241 -3.24 9.98 -15.92
N ALA A 242 -3.66 9.18 -16.91
CA ALA A 242 -4.21 7.86 -16.68
C ALA A 242 -3.20 6.96 -15.94
N ALA A 243 -1.92 7.00 -16.34
CA ALA A 243 -0.87 6.24 -15.67
C ALA A 243 -0.65 6.72 -14.23
N ILE A 244 -0.69 8.03 -13.95
CA ILE A 244 -0.61 8.56 -12.58
C ILE A 244 -1.75 8.01 -11.72
N VAL A 245 -2.99 8.11 -12.20
CA VAL A 245 -4.18 7.71 -11.42
C VAL A 245 -4.26 6.20 -11.24
N LEU A 246 -4.10 5.44 -12.32
CA LEU A 246 -4.21 3.99 -12.29
C LEU A 246 -3.07 3.33 -11.52
N ASN A 247 -1.88 3.94 -11.48
CA ASN A 247 -0.75 3.39 -10.73
C ASN A 247 -1.00 3.30 -9.21
N TYR A 248 -2.03 3.96 -8.67
CA TYR A 248 -2.45 3.75 -7.28
C TYR A 248 -3.01 2.33 -7.05
N VAL A 249 -3.49 1.66 -8.09
CA VAL A 249 -3.95 0.27 -8.01
C VAL A 249 -2.77 -0.68 -8.21
N PRO A 250 -2.37 -1.47 -7.19
CA PRO A 250 -1.21 -2.36 -7.30
C PRO A 250 -1.38 -3.38 -8.43
N TYR A 251 -0.30 -3.64 -9.18
CA TYR A 251 -0.18 -4.61 -10.27
C TYR A 251 -1.12 -4.38 -11.46
N ILE A 252 -2.43 -4.25 -11.23
CA ILE A 252 -3.46 -4.12 -12.27
C ILE A 252 -3.42 -2.73 -12.91
N GLY A 253 -3.20 -1.69 -12.11
CA GLY A 253 -3.24 -0.31 -12.57
C GLY A 253 -2.18 0.02 -13.61
N SER A 254 -0.95 -0.42 -13.37
CA SER A 254 0.16 -0.23 -14.31
C SER A 254 -0.06 -0.96 -15.63
N LEU A 255 -0.64 -2.18 -15.57
CA LEU A 255 -0.98 -2.95 -16.77
C LEU A 255 -2.04 -2.22 -17.61
N ILE A 256 -3.18 -1.84 -16.98
CA ILE A 256 -4.28 -1.14 -17.67
C ILE A 256 -3.80 0.20 -18.24
N ALA A 257 -2.96 0.95 -17.54
CA ALA A 257 -2.43 2.22 -18.00
C ALA A 257 -1.52 2.10 -19.22
N SER A 258 -0.82 0.97 -19.37
CA SER A 258 0.14 0.76 -20.45
C SER A 258 -0.50 0.22 -21.72
N VAL A 259 -1.63 -0.48 -21.62
CA VAL A 259 -2.29 -1.13 -22.78
C VAL A 259 -2.75 -0.14 -23.85
N PRO A 260 -3.50 0.94 -23.55
CA PRO A 260 -3.98 1.83 -24.60
C PRO A 260 -2.85 2.52 -25.39
N PRO A 261 -1.82 3.13 -24.76
CA PRO A 261 -0.73 3.72 -25.54
C PRO A 261 0.08 2.67 -26.32
N ALA A 262 0.22 1.43 -25.79
CA ALA A 262 0.87 0.35 -26.51
C ALA A 262 0.08 -0.05 -27.77
N LEU A 263 -1.24 -0.15 -27.68
CA LEU A 263 -2.11 -0.42 -28.83
C LEU A 263 -2.03 0.69 -29.87
N LEU A 264 -2.07 1.96 -29.46
CA LEU A 264 -1.88 3.08 -30.38
C LEU A 264 -0.52 3.05 -31.04
N GLY A 265 0.55 2.72 -30.31
CA GLY A 265 1.88 2.54 -30.87
C GLY A 265 1.93 1.42 -31.91
N MET A 266 1.26 0.29 -31.67
CA MET A 266 1.15 -0.80 -32.65
C MET A 266 0.40 -0.36 -33.93
N LEU A 267 -0.61 0.48 -33.80
CA LEU A 267 -1.36 1.01 -34.96
C LEU A 267 -0.54 2.04 -35.74
N MET A 268 0.14 2.96 -35.03
CA MET A 268 0.83 4.09 -35.66
C MET A 268 2.22 3.73 -36.22
N MET A 269 2.90 2.72 -35.65
CA MET A 269 4.27 2.32 -36.02
C MET A 269 4.32 0.95 -36.71
N ASN A 270 3.22 0.53 -37.34
CA ASN A 270 3.13 -0.79 -37.99
C ASN A 270 4.23 -1.02 -39.06
N ASP A 271 4.65 0.04 -39.75
CA ASP A 271 5.67 0.00 -40.81
C ASP A 271 7.11 0.20 -40.30
N ASP A 272 7.29 0.50 -38.98
CA ASP A 272 8.60 0.69 -38.36
C ASP A 272 8.75 -0.19 -37.12
N PRO A 273 9.08 -1.49 -37.31
CA PRO A 273 9.15 -2.45 -36.21
C PRO A 273 10.25 -2.13 -35.19
N LEU A 274 11.30 -1.39 -35.59
CA LEU A 274 12.36 -1.01 -34.65
C LEU A 274 11.86 0.05 -33.66
N ASN A 275 11.23 1.11 -34.16
CA ASN A 275 10.64 2.14 -33.30
C ASN A 275 9.52 1.58 -32.41
N LEU A 276 8.70 0.68 -32.93
CA LEU A 276 7.68 -0.01 -32.13
C LEU A 276 8.32 -0.82 -30.99
N LEU A 277 9.37 -1.61 -31.28
CA LEU A 277 10.06 -2.40 -30.25
C LEU A 277 10.70 -1.49 -29.17
N LEU A 278 11.33 -0.39 -29.59
CA LEU A 278 11.91 0.59 -28.68
C LEU A 278 10.84 1.26 -27.80
N PHE A 279 9.71 1.65 -28.39
CA PHE A 279 8.58 2.25 -27.69
C PHE A 279 8.02 1.32 -26.63
N LEU A 280 7.69 0.07 -26.99
CA LEU A 280 7.16 -0.93 -26.06
C LEU A 280 8.19 -1.28 -24.97
N GLY A 281 9.46 -1.41 -25.35
CA GLY A 281 10.55 -1.68 -24.43
C GLY A 281 10.73 -0.56 -23.41
N LEU A 282 10.63 0.71 -23.81
CA LEU A 282 10.72 1.85 -22.91
C LEU A 282 9.48 1.97 -22.01
N LEU A 283 8.27 1.70 -22.51
CA LEU A 283 7.07 1.66 -21.67
C LEU A 283 7.16 0.57 -20.59
N MET A 284 7.58 -0.65 -20.98
CA MET A 284 7.81 -1.74 -20.03
C MET A 284 8.94 -1.42 -19.04
N GLY A 285 10.05 -0.88 -19.53
CA GLY A 285 11.17 -0.45 -18.72
C GLY A 285 10.78 0.62 -17.69
N ASN A 286 9.96 1.59 -18.10
CA ASN A 286 9.39 2.60 -17.21
C ASN A 286 8.61 1.97 -16.05
N GLN A 287 7.73 1.00 -16.34
CA GLN A 287 6.94 0.32 -15.30
C GLN A 287 7.83 -0.46 -14.32
N GLN A 288 8.82 -1.18 -14.83
CA GLN A 288 9.77 -1.94 -13.99
C GLN A 288 10.68 -1.03 -13.16
N PHE A 289 11.10 0.10 -13.73
CA PHE A 289 11.94 1.05 -13.02
C PHE A 289 11.20 1.68 -11.84
N TRP A 290 10.03 2.26 -12.09
CA TRP A 290 9.27 2.95 -11.04
C TRP A 290 8.58 1.99 -10.08
N GLY A 291 7.86 0.99 -10.57
CA GLY A 291 7.12 0.03 -9.76
C GLY A 291 7.99 -1.05 -9.10
N GLY A 292 9.01 -1.54 -9.83
CA GLY A 292 9.89 -2.60 -9.32
C GLY A 292 11.04 -2.06 -8.45
N LEU A 293 11.78 -1.05 -8.94
CA LEU A 293 13.00 -0.58 -8.27
C LEU A 293 12.75 0.59 -7.31
N VAL A 294 12.03 1.62 -7.77
CA VAL A 294 11.87 2.85 -6.97
C VAL A 294 10.84 2.63 -5.87
N GLU A 295 9.70 2.05 -6.19
CA GLU A 295 8.63 1.80 -5.21
C GLU A 295 9.12 0.90 -4.08
N THR A 296 9.80 -0.22 -4.38
CA THR A 296 10.34 -1.13 -3.36
C THR A 296 11.40 -0.48 -2.47
N LYS A 297 12.28 0.36 -3.04
CA LYS A 297 13.30 1.07 -2.26
C LYS A 297 12.71 2.17 -1.38
N TRP A 298 11.71 2.90 -1.88
CA TRP A 298 11.12 4.03 -1.14
C TRP A 298 10.08 3.56 -0.11
N ALA A 299 9.31 2.53 -0.42
CA ALA A 299 8.34 1.97 0.52
C ALA A 299 9.02 1.25 1.70
N GLY A 300 10.21 0.67 1.46
CA GLY A 300 10.95 -0.06 2.50
C GLY A 300 10.08 -1.10 3.19
N GLU A 301 10.07 -1.05 4.53
CA GLU A 301 9.25 -1.95 5.36
C GLU A 301 7.81 -1.46 5.60
N ALA A 302 7.48 -0.26 5.10
CA ALA A 302 6.24 0.42 5.49
C ALA A 302 4.95 -0.32 5.08
N LEU A 303 5.00 -1.15 4.04
CA LEU A 303 3.81 -1.85 3.55
C LEU A 303 3.66 -3.26 4.08
N ASP A 304 4.76 -4.04 4.16
CA ASP A 304 4.78 -5.44 4.64
C ASP A 304 3.42 -6.16 4.48
N LEU A 305 2.86 -6.15 3.26
CA LEU A 305 1.60 -6.79 2.92
C LEU A 305 1.84 -7.85 1.86
N SER A 306 1.32 -9.05 2.09
CA SER A 306 1.42 -10.17 1.14
C SER A 306 0.87 -9.76 -0.24
N PRO A 307 1.62 -9.98 -1.35
CA PRO A 307 1.16 -9.71 -2.71
C PRO A 307 -0.15 -10.44 -3.06
N VAL A 308 -0.33 -11.66 -2.58
CA VAL A 308 -1.57 -12.43 -2.78
C VAL A 308 -2.74 -11.77 -2.06
N LEU A 309 -2.52 -11.32 -0.80
CA LEU A 309 -3.53 -10.58 -0.06
C LEU A 309 -3.92 -9.29 -0.78
N LEU A 310 -2.93 -8.55 -1.29
CA LEU A 310 -3.18 -7.32 -2.05
C LEU A 310 -4.07 -7.57 -3.27
N LEU A 311 -3.80 -8.63 -4.04
CA LEU A 311 -4.63 -9.00 -5.19
C LEU A 311 -6.07 -9.33 -4.78
N ILE A 312 -6.25 -10.11 -3.70
CA ILE A 312 -7.57 -10.47 -3.18
C ILE A 312 -8.33 -9.21 -2.72
N VAL A 313 -7.66 -8.34 -1.96
CA VAL A 313 -8.27 -7.12 -1.43
C VAL A 313 -8.62 -6.15 -2.55
N VAL A 314 -7.76 -5.99 -3.56
CA VAL A 314 -8.03 -5.15 -4.74
C VAL A 314 -9.22 -5.68 -5.51
N ALA A 315 -9.29 -6.99 -5.78
CA ALA A 315 -10.41 -7.61 -6.48
C ALA A 315 -11.73 -7.49 -5.69
N PHE A 316 -11.68 -7.72 -4.37
CA PHE A 316 -12.83 -7.55 -3.48
C PHE A 316 -13.30 -6.08 -3.45
N SER A 317 -12.38 -5.14 -3.34
CA SER A 317 -12.68 -3.71 -3.32
C SER A 317 -13.25 -3.21 -4.65
N TYR A 318 -12.80 -3.79 -5.77
CA TYR A 318 -13.41 -3.54 -7.08
C TYR A 318 -14.87 -4.01 -7.14
N TRP A 319 -15.13 -5.24 -6.66
CA TRP A 319 -16.48 -5.75 -6.57
C TRP A 319 -17.37 -4.86 -5.69
N LEU A 320 -16.82 -4.34 -4.58
CA LEU A 320 -17.59 -3.54 -3.63
C LEU A 320 -17.90 -2.12 -4.17
N TRP A 321 -16.88 -1.42 -4.71
CA TRP A 321 -16.96 0.00 -5.06
C TRP A 321 -16.34 0.36 -6.42
N GLY A 322 -16.03 -0.60 -7.28
CA GLY A 322 -15.42 -0.38 -8.59
C GLY A 322 -13.99 0.18 -8.47
N VAL A 323 -13.60 1.01 -9.43
CA VAL A 323 -12.25 1.62 -9.50
C VAL A 323 -11.90 2.41 -8.23
N VAL A 324 -12.86 3.12 -7.65
CA VAL A 324 -12.66 3.87 -6.39
C VAL A 324 -12.26 2.93 -5.27
N GLY A 325 -12.93 1.77 -5.16
CA GLY A 325 -12.58 0.75 -4.18
C GLY A 325 -11.14 0.25 -4.35
N MET A 326 -10.72 -0.03 -5.59
CA MET A 326 -9.35 -0.47 -5.86
C MET A 326 -8.30 0.54 -5.37
N VAL A 327 -8.49 1.81 -5.64
CA VAL A 327 -7.54 2.88 -5.24
C VAL A 327 -7.43 2.98 -3.71
N ILE A 328 -8.54 2.83 -3.00
CA ILE A 328 -8.59 2.98 -1.54
C ILE A 328 -8.20 1.67 -0.82
N SER A 329 -8.17 0.55 -1.52
CA SER A 329 -7.99 -0.79 -0.94
C SER A 329 -6.74 -0.92 -0.08
N VAL A 330 -5.59 -0.42 -0.55
CA VAL A 330 -4.30 -0.55 0.15
C VAL A 330 -4.25 0.28 1.43
N PRO A 331 -4.53 1.60 1.43
CA PRO A 331 -4.56 2.37 2.67
C PRO A 331 -5.48 1.77 3.72
N PHE A 332 -6.65 1.28 3.30
CA PHE A 332 -7.60 0.65 4.21
C PHE A 332 -7.08 -0.66 4.81
N THR A 333 -6.40 -1.47 3.98
CA THR A 333 -5.79 -2.73 4.43
C THR A 333 -4.64 -2.48 5.42
N VAL A 334 -3.84 -1.43 5.19
CA VAL A 334 -2.79 -1.02 6.14
C VAL A 334 -3.40 -0.65 7.50
N ILE A 335 -4.49 0.13 7.53
CA ILE A 335 -5.19 0.47 8.77
C ILE A 335 -5.68 -0.80 9.48
N ILE A 336 -6.36 -1.69 8.76
CA ILE A 336 -6.86 -2.96 9.31
C ILE A 336 -5.71 -3.77 9.92
N LYS A 337 -4.59 -3.92 9.19
CA LYS A 337 -3.42 -4.65 9.66
C LYS A 337 -2.87 -4.06 10.97
N ILE A 338 -2.71 -2.73 11.04
CA ILE A 338 -2.19 -2.05 12.23
C ILE A 338 -3.13 -2.25 13.43
N VAL A 339 -4.44 -2.15 13.22
CA VAL A 339 -5.42 -2.44 14.27
C VAL A 339 -5.34 -3.89 14.74
N LEU A 340 -5.25 -4.84 13.80
CA LEU A 340 -5.14 -6.27 14.12
C LEU A 340 -3.81 -6.59 14.83
N ASP A 341 -2.70 -5.93 14.48
CA ASP A 341 -1.38 -6.14 15.10
C ASP A 341 -1.33 -5.60 16.54
N THR A 342 -2.13 -4.58 16.84
CA THR A 342 -2.13 -3.96 18.19
C THR A 342 -2.97 -4.73 19.20
N VAL A 343 -3.94 -5.53 18.75
CA VAL A 343 -4.80 -6.34 19.61
C VAL A 343 -4.24 -7.76 19.66
N GLU A 344 -3.80 -8.20 20.83
CA GLU A 344 -3.10 -9.47 21.04
C GLU A 344 -3.87 -10.68 20.45
N GLN A 345 -5.20 -10.71 20.61
CA GLN A 345 -6.06 -11.79 20.11
C GLN A 345 -6.15 -11.85 18.57
N THR A 346 -5.95 -10.73 17.88
CA THR A 346 -6.05 -10.63 16.41
C THR A 346 -4.70 -10.52 15.73
N ARG A 347 -3.62 -10.38 16.48
CA ARG A 347 -2.24 -10.31 15.96
C ARG A 347 -1.86 -11.47 15.01
N PRO A 348 -2.27 -12.74 15.24
CA PRO A 348 -2.00 -13.80 14.26
C PRO A 348 -2.57 -13.51 12.85
N LEU A 349 -3.70 -12.80 12.76
CA LEU A 349 -4.26 -12.39 11.47
C LEU A 349 -3.38 -11.31 10.80
N ALA A 350 -2.87 -10.36 11.57
CA ALA A 350 -1.94 -9.35 11.05
C ALA A 350 -0.65 -9.98 10.51
N VAL A 351 -0.12 -11.00 11.19
CA VAL A 351 1.05 -11.76 10.72
C VAL A 351 0.75 -12.50 9.41
N LEU A 352 -0.43 -13.12 9.26
CA LEU A 352 -0.84 -13.76 8.00
C LEU A 352 -1.01 -12.77 6.85
N MET A 353 -1.25 -11.50 7.15
CA MET A 353 -1.33 -10.43 6.15
C MET A 353 0.04 -9.94 5.69
N SER A 354 1.13 -10.28 6.40
CA SER A 354 2.49 -9.80 6.11
C SER A 354 3.12 -10.56 4.95
N GLU A 355 3.96 -9.86 4.18
CA GLU A 355 4.78 -10.46 3.12
C GLU A 355 5.97 -11.19 3.70
N ARG A 356 6.58 -10.60 4.73
CA ARG A 356 7.78 -11.13 5.35
C ARG A 356 7.45 -12.14 6.41
N SER A 357 8.27 -13.18 6.49
CA SER A 357 8.30 -14.04 7.67
C SER A 357 8.51 -13.18 8.91
N PRO A 358 7.93 -13.56 10.06
CA PRO A 358 8.20 -12.85 11.30
C PRO A 358 9.72 -12.70 11.47
N ASP A 359 10.19 -11.46 11.66
CA ASP A 359 11.60 -11.21 11.95
C ASP A 359 11.98 -12.04 13.19
N LEU A 360 12.92 -12.95 13.00
CA LEU A 360 13.39 -13.85 14.04
C LEU A 360 13.79 -13.10 15.31
N GLN A 361 14.44 -11.94 15.14
CA GLN A 361 14.82 -11.07 16.24
C GLN A 361 13.61 -10.54 17.01
N LYS A 362 12.56 -10.12 16.28
CA LYS A 362 11.32 -9.62 16.87
C LYS A 362 10.57 -10.71 17.63
N VAL A 363 10.53 -11.94 17.10
CA VAL A 363 9.89 -13.09 17.77
C VAL A 363 10.62 -13.43 19.05
N TRP A 364 11.96 -13.39 19.04
CA TRP A 364 12.76 -13.62 20.26
C TRP A 364 12.62 -12.48 21.28
N ASN A 365 12.58 -11.21 20.84
CA ASN A 365 12.35 -10.06 21.72
C ASN A 365 10.99 -10.14 22.41
N ASP A 366 9.95 -10.56 21.68
CA ASP A 366 8.62 -10.74 22.27
C ASP A 366 8.60 -11.91 23.29
N ALA A 367 9.24 -13.03 22.97
CA ALA A 367 9.29 -14.21 23.82
C ALA A 367 10.08 -13.99 25.13
N LEU A 368 11.15 -13.18 25.06
CA LEU A 368 11.99 -12.89 26.24
C LEU A 368 11.60 -11.59 26.97
N ARG A 369 10.52 -10.92 26.56
CA ARG A 369 10.13 -9.61 27.09
C ARG A 369 9.95 -9.56 28.60
N ASP A 370 9.42 -10.61 29.19
CA ASP A 370 9.24 -10.74 30.64
C ASP A 370 10.42 -11.44 31.34
N GLY A 371 11.45 -11.85 30.60
CA GLY A 371 12.63 -12.58 31.05
C GLY A 371 12.40 -14.04 31.39
N ARG A 372 11.29 -14.58 30.93
CA ARG A 372 10.95 -16.00 31.01
C ARG A 372 10.75 -16.53 29.62
N LEU A 373 10.90 -17.81 29.45
CA LEU A 373 10.59 -18.51 28.22
C LEU A 373 9.72 -19.70 28.61
N ASP A 374 8.43 -19.57 28.36
CA ASP A 374 7.49 -20.62 28.68
C ASP A 374 7.61 -21.80 27.67
N ASP A 375 7.20 -23.01 28.06
CA ASP A 375 7.30 -24.20 27.22
C ASP A 375 6.60 -24.05 25.90
N TRP A 376 5.50 -23.30 25.83
CA TRP A 376 4.76 -23.05 24.59
C TRP A 376 5.51 -22.07 23.67
N GLU A 377 6.17 -21.04 24.21
CA GLU A 377 6.99 -20.10 23.47
C GLU A 377 8.22 -20.79 22.88
N PHE A 378 8.88 -21.59 23.69
CA PHE A 378 10.02 -22.39 23.26
C PHE A 378 9.64 -23.37 22.15
N THR A 379 8.52 -24.07 22.29
CA THR A 379 8.01 -24.99 21.26
C THR A 379 7.71 -24.23 19.97
N ARG A 380 7.10 -23.04 20.05
CA ARG A 380 6.81 -22.19 18.89
C ARG A 380 8.09 -21.72 18.20
N LEU A 381 9.13 -21.35 18.92
CA LEU A 381 10.42 -20.95 18.35
C LEU A 381 11.11 -22.11 17.64
N LEU A 382 11.03 -23.33 18.18
CA LEU A 382 11.55 -24.53 17.53
C LEU A 382 10.76 -24.88 16.26
N GLU A 383 9.44 -24.73 16.28
CA GLU A 383 8.61 -24.91 15.09
C GLU A 383 8.93 -23.86 14.00
N LEU A 384 9.16 -22.62 14.40
CA LEU A 384 9.56 -21.53 13.49
C LEU A 384 10.93 -21.87 12.85
N GLN A 385 11.90 -22.28 13.66
CA GLN A 385 13.22 -22.71 13.17
C GLN A 385 13.09 -23.81 12.13
N ARG A 386 12.29 -24.84 12.43
CA ARG A 386 12.10 -25.98 11.54
C ARG A 386 11.38 -25.62 10.25
N ASN A 387 10.33 -24.79 10.33
CA ASN A 387 9.50 -24.42 9.18
C ASN A 387 10.18 -23.43 8.23
N LEU A 388 11.05 -22.57 8.77
CA LEU A 388 11.82 -21.59 7.99
C LEU A 388 13.24 -22.05 7.67
N GLU A 389 13.60 -23.30 8.05
CA GLU A 389 14.95 -23.88 7.84
C GLU A 389 16.07 -22.97 8.39
N ILE A 390 15.81 -22.28 9.52
CA ILE A 390 16.76 -21.35 10.12
C ILE A 390 17.91 -22.13 10.74
N ASP A 391 19.14 -21.70 10.46
CA ASP A 391 20.33 -22.31 11.06
C ASP A 391 20.39 -22.10 12.59
N GLU A 392 20.91 -23.09 13.32
CA GLU A 392 21.05 -23.05 14.77
C GLU A 392 21.91 -21.85 15.23
N GLN A 393 22.88 -21.45 14.41
CA GLN A 393 23.73 -20.32 14.71
C GLN A 393 22.96 -19.00 14.64
N GLU A 394 22.10 -18.84 13.65
CA GLU A 394 21.24 -17.67 13.49
C GLU A 394 20.21 -17.58 14.62
N MET A 395 19.61 -18.70 15.01
CA MET A 395 18.74 -18.79 16.19
C MET A 395 19.45 -18.33 17.48
N ASN A 396 20.67 -18.81 17.71
CA ASN A 396 21.45 -18.44 18.90
C ASN A 396 21.83 -16.96 18.91
N VAL A 397 22.12 -16.38 17.74
CA VAL A 397 22.39 -14.94 17.60
C VAL A 397 21.16 -14.10 17.92
N ALA A 398 20.00 -14.47 17.39
CA ALA A 398 18.75 -13.77 17.65
C ALA A 398 18.34 -13.87 19.14
N ALA A 399 18.43 -15.06 19.71
CA ALA A 399 18.16 -15.32 21.13
C ALA A 399 19.06 -14.49 22.06
N GLY A 400 20.37 -14.46 21.77
CA GLY A 400 21.34 -13.71 22.58
C GLY A 400 21.13 -12.20 22.52
N ARG A 401 20.86 -11.66 21.34
CA ARG A 401 20.52 -10.22 21.18
C ARG A 401 19.23 -9.86 21.92
N ALA A 402 18.19 -10.68 21.78
CA ALA A 402 16.93 -10.47 22.48
C ALA A 402 17.10 -10.52 23.99
N ALA A 403 17.88 -11.46 24.50
CA ALA A 403 18.19 -11.57 25.94
C ALA A 403 18.93 -10.34 26.45
N ILE A 404 19.87 -9.79 25.70
CA ILE A 404 20.59 -8.56 26.09
C ILE A 404 19.62 -7.37 26.12
N VAL A 405 18.85 -7.15 25.06
CA VAL A 405 17.91 -6.03 24.97
C VAL A 405 16.87 -6.09 26.10
N SER A 406 16.26 -7.24 26.29
CA SER A 406 15.25 -7.44 27.32
C SER A 406 15.82 -7.24 28.76
N ALA A 407 17.02 -7.74 29.03
CA ALA A 407 17.67 -7.57 30.33
C ALA A 407 18.02 -6.11 30.59
N LEU A 408 18.51 -5.36 29.57
CA LEU A 408 18.84 -3.94 29.70
C LEU A 408 17.58 -3.09 29.94
N GLU A 409 16.49 -3.35 29.23
CA GLU A 409 15.22 -2.64 29.41
C GLU A 409 14.60 -2.85 30.78
N ARG A 410 14.71 -4.07 31.35
CA ARG A 410 14.18 -4.39 32.67
C ARG A 410 15.14 -4.05 33.82
N GLY A 411 16.41 -3.81 33.54
CA GLY A 411 17.44 -3.62 34.56
C GLY A 411 17.79 -4.89 35.35
N SER A 412 17.39 -6.07 34.87
CA SER A 412 17.60 -7.34 35.51
C SER A 412 17.80 -8.49 34.53
N LEU A 413 18.69 -9.43 34.85
CA LEU A 413 19.03 -10.59 34.05
C LEU A 413 18.41 -11.87 34.65
N SER A 414 17.66 -12.61 33.84
CA SER A 414 17.15 -13.92 34.27
C SER A 414 18.18 -15.06 34.03
N PRO A 415 18.01 -16.22 34.65
CA PRO A 415 18.90 -17.37 34.43
C PRO A 415 18.91 -17.84 32.98
N ILE A 416 17.76 -17.81 32.30
CA ILE A 416 17.62 -18.26 30.90
C ILE A 416 18.27 -17.28 29.93
N GLU A 417 18.09 -15.97 30.14
CA GLU A 417 18.73 -14.92 29.36
C GLU A 417 20.25 -14.96 29.49
N ARG A 418 20.76 -15.19 30.68
CA ARG A 418 22.19 -15.38 30.91
C ARG A 418 22.76 -16.48 30.02
N GLU A 419 22.07 -17.60 29.91
CA GLU A 419 22.52 -18.70 29.06
C GLU A 419 22.58 -18.29 27.56
N PHE A 420 21.56 -17.59 27.07
CA PHE A 420 21.56 -17.10 25.70
C PHE A 420 22.66 -16.06 25.45
N VAL A 421 22.92 -15.14 26.38
CA VAL A 421 24.02 -14.16 26.27
C VAL A 421 25.38 -14.83 26.24
N ILE A 422 25.60 -15.83 27.08
CA ILE A 422 26.86 -16.60 27.10
C ILE A 422 27.06 -17.38 25.76
N ARG A 423 25.99 -17.94 25.22
CA ARG A 423 26.06 -18.63 23.91
C ARG A 423 26.29 -17.64 22.76
N TYR A 424 25.75 -16.44 22.86
CA TYR A 424 25.93 -15.37 21.87
C TYR A 424 27.38 -14.87 21.78
N ALA A 425 28.11 -14.86 22.90
CA ALA A 425 29.52 -14.48 22.97
C ALA A 425 30.41 -15.47 22.18
N LYS A 426 30.75 -15.12 20.92
CA LYS A 426 31.51 -15.99 20.02
C LYS A 426 32.98 -16.19 20.45
N ASN A 427 33.61 -15.15 21.02
CA ASN A 427 35.01 -15.16 21.40
C ASN A 427 35.14 -15.80 22.78
N THR A 428 36.11 -16.73 22.95
CA THR A 428 36.40 -17.42 24.24
C THR A 428 36.68 -16.43 25.38
N SER A 429 37.37 -15.33 25.09
CA SER A 429 37.68 -14.28 26.07
C SER A 429 36.39 -13.57 26.52
N LEU A 430 35.50 -13.18 25.60
CA LEU A 430 34.23 -12.55 25.92
C LEU A 430 33.28 -13.51 26.60
N ARG A 431 33.27 -14.79 26.24
CA ARG A 431 32.47 -15.83 26.88
C ARG A 431 32.90 -16.06 28.34
N ASN A 432 34.21 -16.07 28.62
CA ASN A 432 34.72 -16.17 29.97
C ASN A 432 34.34 -14.95 30.83
N LYS A 433 34.49 -13.73 30.26
CA LYS A 433 34.01 -12.49 30.92
C LYS A 433 32.50 -12.50 31.17
N ALA A 434 31.71 -12.94 30.21
CA ALA A 434 30.26 -13.05 30.35
C ALA A 434 29.88 -14.07 31.44
N THR A 435 30.58 -15.20 31.51
CA THR A 435 30.34 -16.23 32.54
C THR A 435 30.63 -15.71 33.94
N GLU A 436 31.65 -14.86 34.09
CA GLU A 436 32.10 -14.32 35.38
C GLU A 436 31.25 -13.11 35.85
N LEU A 437 30.95 -12.16 34.92
CA LEU A 437 30.31 -10.89 35.23
C LEU A 437 28.78 -10.95 35.21
N LEU A 438 28.18 -11.85 34.42
CA LEU A 438 26.72 -11.94 34.27
C LEU A 438 26.16 -12.86 35.36
N VAL A 439 25.63 -12.28 36.43
CA VAL A 439 24.95 -13.00 37.50
C VAL A 439 23.44 -12.70 37.38
N PRO A 440 22.57 -13.73 37.49
CA PRO A 440 21.13 -13.52 37.53
C PRO A 440 20.70 -12.57 38.64
N GLY A 441 19.83 -11.60 38.32
CA GLY A 441 19.36 -10.59 39.26
C GLY A 441 19.53 -9.18 38.72
N ALA A 442 19.61 -8.19 39.60
CA ALA A 442 19.82 -6.80 39.21
C ALA A 442 21.16 -6.61 38.45
N LEU A 443 21.14 -5.86 37.36
CA LEU A 443 22.33 -5.61 36.55
C LEU A 443 23.34 -4.71 37.32
N SER A 444 24.61 -5.13 37.31
CA SER A 444 25.71 -4.29 37.77
C SER A 444 26.19 -3.37 36.64
N PRO A 445 26.85 -2.23 36.93
CA PRO A 445 27.43 -1.38 35.88
C PRO A 445 28.37 -2.12 34.93
N ALA A 446 29.16 -3.06 35.44
CA ALA A 446 30.07 -3.88 34.62
C ALA A 446 29.31 -4.87 33.72
N SER A 447 28.15 -5.38 34.15
CA SER A 447 27.29 -6.25 33.35
C SER A 447 26.63 -5.46 32.18
N ILE A 448 26.22 -4.22 32.46
CA ILE A 448 25.62 -3.33 31.47
C ILE A 448 26.66 -2.99 30.36
N GLU A 449 27.85 -2.53 30.75
CA GLU A 449 28.93 -2.20 29.83
C GLU A 449 29.35 -3.40 28.97
N LEU A 450 29.39 -4.60 29.52
CA LEU A 450 29.67 -5.81 28.75
C LEU A 450 28.58 -6.13 27.78
N MET A 451 27.28 -6.04 28.16
CA MET A 451 26.14 -6.29 27.27
C MET A 451 26.08 -5.29 26.12
N GLU A 452 26.30 -4.00 26.37
CA GLU A 452 26.37 -2.96 25.32
C GLU A 452 27.52 -3.24 24.37
N SER A 453 28.69 -3.60 24.88
CA SER A 453 29.84 -3.95 24.05
C SER A 453 29.60 -5.18 23.18
N LEU A 454 28.78 -6.15 23.60
CA LEU A 454 28.40 -7.32 22.82
C LEU A 454 27.41 -6.96 21.69
N LEU A 455 26.55 -5.96 21.90
CA LEU A 455 25.65 -5.46 20.84
C LEU A 455 26.42 -4.67 19.78
N ASP A 456 27.37 -3.82 20.19
CA ASP A 456 28.14 -2.95 19.29
C ASP A 456 29.18 -3.70 18.45
N ALA A 457 29.78 -4.76 18.99
CA ALA A 457 30.82 -5.56 18.31
C ALA A 457 30.33 -6.23 17.00
N LYS A 458 29.06 -6.17 16.65
CA LYS A 458 28.47 -6.73 15.42
C LYS A 458 28.13 -5.68 14.35
N GLN A 459 28.14 -4.40 14.68
CA GLN A 459 27.96 -3.34 13.67
C GLN A 459 29.23 -3.11 12.82
N GLU A 460 30.37 -3.64 13.24
CA GLU A 460 31.64 -3.54 12.50
C GLU A 460 31.90 -4.73 11.55
N GLU A 461 31.08 -5.80 11.58
CA GLU A 461 31.25 -7.00 10.72
C GLU A 461 30.14 -7.14 9.61
N GLU A 462 29.15 -6.26 9.55
CA GLU A 462 28.17 -6.13 8.45
C GLU A 462 28.54 -4.96 7.53
#